data_1b1d9529669eb74faf5b58895663fbde
#
_entry.id   1b1d9529669eb74faf5b58895663fbde
#
_cell.length_a   1.000
_cell.length_b   1.000
_cell.length_c   1.000
_cell.angle_alpha   90.00
_cell.angle_beta   90.00
_cell.angle_gamma   90.00
#
_symmetry.space_group_name_H-M   'P 1'
#
loop_
_entity.id
_entity.type
_entity.pdbx_description
1 polymer ?
#
loop_
_entity_poly.entity_id
_entity_poly.type
_entity_poly.pdbx_seq_one_letter_code
_entity_poly.pdbx_strand_id
1 'polypeptide(L)'
;MAHHASALKQQRQSLKHRDRNRRNVSRLKTKIKSLRSAIAKGDKAAVKGALAETISEIDKAAKKGVIHDNAAARYKSRLSRRVNATAAAK
;
A
#
# COMPACT_ATOMS: atom_id res chain seq x y z
N MET A 1 12.84 24.53 30.78
CA MET A 1 11.44 24.75 30.43
C MET A 1 10.80 23.50 29.87
N ALA A 2 9.68 23.09 30.43
CA ALA A 2 9.00 21.85 30.06
C ALA A 2 8.58 21.79 28.57
N HIS A 3 8.30 22.97 27.99
CA HIS A 3 7.83 23.05 26.59
C HIS A 3 8.90 22.62 25.57
N HIS A 4 10.17 22.91 25.81
CA HIS A 4 11.25 22.54 24.91
C HIS A 4 11.47 21.05 24.87
N ALA A 5 11.44 20.38 26.03
CA ALA A 5 11.61 18.94 26.11
C ALA A 5 10.46 18.20 25.41
N SER A 6 9.21 18.67 25.60
CA SER A 6 8.04 18.12 24.93
C SER A 6 8.12 18.28 23.41
N ALA A 7 8.49 19.47 22.93
CA ALA A 7 8.59 19.76 21.50
C ALA A 7 9.65 18.88 20.84
N LEU A 8 10.81 18.71 21.48
CA LEU A 8 11.88 17.84 20.97
C LEU A 8 11.44 16.39 20.94
N LYS A 9 10.73 15.92 21.95
CA LYS A 9 10.19 14.57 22.00
C LYS A 9 9.18 14.34 20.89
N GLN A 10 8.26 15.27 20.67
CA GLN A 10 7.27 15.20 19.60
C GLN A 10 7.94 15.20 18.23
N GLN A 11 8.97 16.01 18.05
CA GLN A 11 9.72 16.08 16.79
C GLN A 11 10.41 14.75 16.50
N ARG A 12 11.03 14.11 17.49
CA ARG A 12 11.65 12.80 17.35
C ARG A 12 10.61 11.73 16.99
N GLN A 13 9.46 11.75 17.65
CA GLN A 13 8.37 10.84 17.34
C GLN A 13 7.84 11.03 15.92
N SER A 14 7.66 12.30 15.50
CA SER A 14 7.25 12.65 14.15
C SER A 14 8.22 12.10 13.10
N LEU A 15 9.52 12.23 13.33
CA LEU A 15 10.54 11.72 12.42
C LEU A 15 10.48 10.20 12.32
N LYS A 16 10.32 9.51 13.44
CA LYS A 16 10.17 8.05 13.46
C LYS A 16 8.92 7.61 12.72
N HIS A 17 7.80 8.29 12.93
CA HIS A 17 6.55 8.00 12.21
C HIS A 17 6.69 8.25 10.73
N ARG A 18 7.36 9.32 10.33
CA ARG A 18 7.62 9.64 8.93
C ARG A 18 8.45 8.54 8.27
N ASP A 19 9.52 8.09 8.92
CA ASP A 19 10.37 7.03 8.37
C ASP A 19 9.61 5.72 8.24
N ARG A 20 8.81 5.37 9.24
CA ARG A 20 7.95 4.19 9.21
C ARG A 20 6.95 4.28 8.06
N ASN A 21 6.31 5.44 7.90
CA ASN A 21 5.35 5.68 6.84
C ASN A 21 5.99 5.58 5.46
N ARG A 22 7.19 6.12 5.28
CA ARG A 22 7.94 5.98 4.03
C ARG A 22 8.22 4.54 3.68
N ARG A 23 8.66 3.75 4.66
CA ARG A 23 8.92 2.32 4.46
C ARG A 23 7.65 1.57 4.08
N ASN A 24 6.54 1.88 4.74
CA ASN A 24 5.24 1.26 4.45
C ASN A 24 4.74 1.64 3.06
N VAL A 25 4.88 2.90 2.66
CA VAL A 25 4.51 3.36 1.32
C VAL A 25 5.39 2.70 0.25
N SER A 26 6.70 2.61 0.48
CA SER A 26 7.62 1.93 -0.42
C SER A 26 7.25 0.47 -0.62
N ARG A 27 6.94 -0.22 0.48
CA ARG A 27 6.52 -1.64 0.46
C ARG A 27 5.24 -1.79 -0.34
N LEU A 28 4.27 -0.90 -0.11
CA LEU A 28 3.01 -0.91 -0.83
C LEU A 28 3.21 -0.70 -2.33
N LYS A 29 4.03 0.28 -2.72
CA LYS A 29 4.36 0.54 -4.11
C LYS A 29 5.05 -0.66 -4.77
N THR A 30 5.94 -1.33 -4.05
CA THR A 30 6.62 -2.54 -4.53
C THR A 30 5.61 -3.65 -4.78
N LYS A 31 4.66 -3.87 -3.87
CA LYS A 31 3.61 -4.87 -4.04
C LYS A 31 2.71 -4.56 -5.24
N ILE A 32 2.35 -3.31 -5.44
CA ILE A 32 1.56 -2.87 -6.59
C ILE A 32 2.32 -3.12 -7.90
N LYS A 33 3.61 -2.80 -7.94
CA LYS A 33 4.47 -3.06 -9.09
C LYS A 33 4.55 -4.55 -9.41
N SER A 34 4.73 -5.39 -8.39
CA SER A 34 4.77 -6.83 -8.54
C SER A 34 3.49 -7.37 -9.14
N LEU A 35 2.34 -6.87 -8.67
CA LEU A 35 1.04 -7.25 -9.21
C LEU A 35 0.91 -6.84 -10.68
N ARG A 36 1.30 -5.62 -11.02
CA ARG A 36 1.27 -5.14 -12.41
C ARG A 36 2.16 -5.98 -13.32
N SER A 37 3.33 -6.38 -12.84
CA SER A 37 4.23 -7.26 -13.58
C SER A 37 3.59 -8.63 -13.82
N ALA A 38 2.95 -9.19 -12.82
CA ALA A 38 2.24 -10.47 -12.93
C ALA A 38 1.10 -10.38 -13.95
N ILE A 39 0.35 -9.29 -13.95
CA ILE A 39 -0.72 -9.03 -14.92
C ILE A 39 -0.14 -8.99 -16.34
N ALA A 40 0.97 -8.29 -16.53
CA ALA A 40 1.64 -8.18 -17.82
C ALA A 40 2.14 -9.53 -18.34
N LYS A 41 2.56 -10.41 -17.44
CA LYS A 41 3.00 -11.76 -17.79
C LYS A 41 1.84 -12.72 -18.11
N GLY A 42 0.63 -12.37 -17.69
CA GLY A 42 -0.57 -13.16 -17.97
C GLY A 42 -0.71 -14.43 -17.13
N ASP A 43 0.03 -14.57 -16.05
CA ASP A 43 -0.07 -15.74 -15.16
C ASP A 43 -1.22 -15.53 -14.17
N LYS A 44 -2.36 -16.14 -14.46
CA LYS A 44 -3.59 -15.99 -13.67
C LYS A 44 -3.44 -16.43 -12.22
N ALA A 45 -2.74 -17.53 -11.96
CA ALA A 45 -2.55 -18.03 -10.61
C ALA A 45 -1.69 -17.08 -9.79
N ALA A 46 -0.59 -16.59 -10.36
CA ALA A 46 0.28 -15.60 -9.72
C ALA A 46 -0.46 -14.29 -9.48
N VAL A 47 -1.30 -13.86 -10.43
CA VAL A 47 -2.09 -12.64 -10.32
C VAL A 47 -3.08 -12.72 -9.16
N LYS A 48 -3.79 -13.84 -9.00
CA LYS A 48 -4.74 -14.02 -7.90
C LYS A 48 -4.05 -13.94 -6.54
N GLY A 49 -2.93 -14.62 -6.37
CA GLY A 49 -2.16 -14.60 -5.13
C GLY A 49 -1.60 -13.21 -4.84
N ALA A 50 -1.02 -12.56 -5.85
CA ALA A 50 -0.46 -11.22 -5.73
C ALA A 50 -1.56 -10.19 -5.43
N LEU A 51 -2.75 -10.33 -6.02
CA LEU A 51 -3.88 -9.44 -5.75
C LEU A 51 -4.31 -9.52 -4.29
N ALA A 52 -4.46 -10.73 -3.76
CA ALA A 52 -4.85 -10.94 -2.36
C ALA A 52 -3.83 -10.32 -1.40
N GLU A 53 -2.54 -10.52 -1.64
CA GLU A 53 -1.47 -9.93 -0.85
C GLU A 53 -1.48 -8.40 -0.94
N THR A 54 -1.65 -7.86 -2.14
CA THR A 54 -1.67 -6.42 -2.38
C THR A 54 -2.85 -5.77 -1.68
N ILE A 55 -4.03 -6.36 -1.76
CA ILE A 55 -5.23 -5.85 -1.07
C ILE A 55 -5.01 -5.87 0.43
N SER A 56 -4.41 -6.93 0.98
CA SER A 56 -4.08 -7.02 2.40
C SER A 56 -3.13 -5.89 2.82
N GLU A 57 -2.11 -5.61 2.03
CA GLU A 57 -1.16 -4.52 2.31
C GLU A 57 -1.83 -3.15 2.24
N ILE A 58 -2.73 -2.94 1.28
CA ILE A 58 -3.51 -1.69 1.16
C ILE A 58 -4.37 -1.48 2.40
N ASP A 59 -5.08 -2.52 2.84
CA ASP A 59 -5.92 -2.45 4.04
C ASP A 59 -5.10 -2.16 5.29
N LYS A 60 -3.94 -2.80 5.43
CA LYS A 60 -3.03 -2.54 6.55
C LYS A 60 -2.51 -1.11 6.53
N ALA A 61 -2.16 -0.59 5.35
CA ALA A 61 -1.67 0.78 5.20
C ALA A 61 -2.76 1.79 5.56
N ALA A 62 -4.01 1.55 5.16
CA ALA A 62 -5.14 2.40 5.52
C ALA A 62 -5.39 2.37 7.03
N LYS A 63 -5.32 1.19 7.64
CA LYS A 63 -5.53 0.99 9.08
C LYS A 63 -4.47 1.73 9.90
N LYS A 64 -3.23 1.75 9.43
CA LYS A 64 -2.12 2.44 10.08
C LYS A 64 -2.10 3.94 9.80
N GLY A 65 -2.98 4.43 8.94
CA GLY A 65 -3.03 5.85 8.57
C GLY A 65 -1.95 6.27 7.58
N VAL A 66 -1.26 5.33 6.95
CA VAL A 66 -0.23 5.61 5.95
C VAL A 66 -0.86 6.17 4.68
N ILE A 67 -2.04 5.66 4.32
CA ILE A 67 -2.85 6.18 3.22
C ILE A 67 -4.26 6.43 3.72
N HIS A 68 -4.97 7.34 3.07
CA HIS A 68 -6.36 7.63 3.39
C HIS A 68 -7.27 6.51 2.91
N ASP A 69 -8.40 6.28 3.60
CA ASP A 69 -9.37 5.24 3.23
C ASP A 69 -9.86 5.38 1.79
N ASN A 70 -10.05 6.61 1.33
CA ASN A 70 -10.46 6.87 -0.06
C ASN A 70 -9.41 6.42 -1.07
N ALA A 71 -8.12 6.64 -0.76
CA ALA A 71 -7.02 6.16 -1.59
C ALA A 71 -6.97 4.63 -1.60
N ALA A 72 -7.18 4.00 -0.45
CA ALA A 72 -7.22 2.54 -0.34
C ALA A 72 -8.33 1.96 -1.20
N ALA A 73 -9.53 2.53 -1.13
CA ALA A 73 -10.68 2.09 -1.93
C ALA A 73 -10.40 2.23 -3.43
N ARG A 74 -9.76 3.33 -3.82
CA ARG A 74 -9.38 3.59 -5.21
C ARG A 74 -8.37 2.57 -5.73
N TYR A 75 -7.33 2.29 -4.95
CA TYR A 75 -6.32 1.29 -5.31
C TYR A 75 -6.95 -0.09 -5.48
N LYS A 76 -7.76 -0.51 -4.51
CA LYS A 76 -8.43 -1.82 -4.56
C LYS A 76 -9.32 -1.94 -5.80
N SER A 77 -10.14 -0.92 -6.06
CA SER A 77 -11.03 -0.89 -7.20
C SER A 77 -10.28 -0.98 -8.53
N ARG A 78 -9.25 -0.16 -8.71
CA ARG A 78 -8.46 -0.13 -9.95
C ARG A 78 -7.72 -1.44 -10.19
N LEU A 79 -7.12 -2.01 -9.15
CA LEU A 79 -6.38 -3.27 -9.26
C LEU A 79 -7.32 -4.43 -9.56
N SER A 80 -8.48 -4.48 -8.91
CA SER A 80 -9.48 -5.51 -9.14
C SER A 80 -10.01 -5.45 -10.58
N ARG A 81 -10.28 -4.27 -11.09
CA ARG A 81 -10.72 -4.07 -12.48
C ARG A 81 -9.67 -4.56 -13.47
N ARG A 82 -8.40 -4.27 -13.22
CA ARG A 82 -7.30 -4.71 -14.07
C ARG A 82 -7.18 -6.22 -14.12
N VAL A 83 -7.27 -6.85 -12.96
CA VAL A 83 -7.23 -8.31 -12.86
C VAL A 83 -8.42 -8.94 -13.59
N ASN A 84 -9.61 -8.40 -13.39
CA ASN A 84 -10.82 -8.88 -14.05
C ASN A 84 -10.75 -8.70 -15.57
N ALA A 85 -10.23 -7.58 -16.04
CA ALA A 85 -10.03 -7.33 -17.46
C ALA A 85 -9.05 -8.34 -18.08
N THR A 86 -7.97 -8.66 -17.37
CA THR A 86 -6.99 -9.66 -17.82
C THR A 86 -7.61 -11.05 -17.88
N ALA A 87 -8.44 -11.41 -16.90
CA ALA A 87 -9.14 -12.68 -16.87
C ALA A 87 -10.19 -12.76 -17.99
N ALA A 88 -10.88 -11.65 -18.28
CA ALA A 88 -11.89 -11.58 -19.32
C ALA A 88 -11.30 -11.58 -20.75
N ALA A 89 -10.06 -11.12 -20.91
CA ALA A 89 -9.38 -11.03 -22.19
C ALA A 89 -9.01 -12.39 -22.78
N LYS A 90 -9.25 -13.45 -22.06
CA LYS A 90 -9.07 -14.83 -22.52
C LYS A 90 -10.38 -15.55 -22.68
#